data_ab1f1e1065c30765b30d2c11b5f44950
#
_entry.id   ab1f1e1065c30765b30d2c11b5f44950
#
_cell.length_a   1.000
_cell.length_b   1.000
_cell.length_c   1.000
_cell.angle_alpha   90.00
_cell.angle_beta   90.00
_cell.angle_gamma   90.00
#
_symmetry.space_group_name_H-M   'P 1'
#
loop_
_entity.id
_entity.type
_entity.pdbx_description
1 polymer ?
#
loop_
_entity_poly.entity_id
_entity_poly.type
_entity_poly.pdbx_seq_one_letter_code
_entity_poly.pdbx_strand_id
1 'polypeptide(L)'
;MKIIKRNGAEVGFDITKIIIAITKANESVEEVDRMTPVQIQRIAESVDLQCQKMNRAPTVEEIQDMVEHYIMAHGAFEVAKHYICLLYTSPSPRDRG
;
A
#
# COMPACT_ATOMS: atom_id res chain seq x y z
N MET A 1 -12.05 0.61 -12.58
CA MET A 1 -12.48 1.13 -11.28
C MET A 1 -11.71 2.39 -10.96
N LYS A 2 -12.33 3.31 -10.25
CA LYS A 2 -11.69 4.59 -9.92
C LYS A 2 -11.45 4.69 -8.44
N ILE A 3 -10.46 5.49 -8.08
CA ILE A 3 -10.17 5.80 -6.69
C ILE A 3 -10.15 7.31 -6.53
N ILE A 4 -10.29 7.77 -5.29
CA ILE A 4 -10.36 9.18 -4.99
C ILE A 4 -9.08 9.61 -4.30
N LYS A 5 -8.42 10.60 -4.88
CA LYS A 5 -7.20 11.15 -4.31
C LYS A 5 -7.53 12.08 -3.15
N ARG A 6 -6.50 12.44 -2.40
CA ARG A 6 -6.65 13.29 -1.24
C ARG A 6 -7.29 14.64 -1.58
N ASN A 7 -7.02 15.16 -2.77
CA ASN A 7 -7.58 16.42 -3.21
C ASN A 7 -8.97 16.29 -3.81
N GLY A 8 -9.57 15.10 -3.76
CA GLY A 8 -10.90 14.87 -4.29
C GLY A 8 -10.95 14.44 -5.74
N ALA A 9 -9.83 14.47 -6.44
CA ALA A 9 -9.80 14.06 -7.84
C ALA A 9 -9.94 12.55 -7.99
N GLU A 10 -10.63 12.13 -9.04
CA GLU A 10 -10.75 10.70 -9.35
C GLU A 10 -9.66 10.28 -10.30
N VAL A 11 -9.07 9.13 -10.02
CA VAL A 11 -8.04 8.55 -10.89
C VAL A 11 -8.35 7.06 -11.07
N GLY A 12 -7.81 6.48 -12.13
CA GLY A 12 -8.00 5.06 -12.37
C GLY A 12 -7.25 4.23 -11.34
N PHE A 13 -7.88 3.16 -10.90
CA PHE A 13 -7.22 2.22 -10.00
C PHE A 13 -6.22 1.39 -10.80
N ASP A 14 -5.01 1.28 -10.29
CA ASP A 14 -3.96 0.51 -10.96
C ASP A 14 -3.25 -0.36 -9.94
N ILE A 15 -3.53 -1.65 -10.03
CA ILE A 15 -2.95 -2.64 -9.11
C ILE A 15 -1.42 -2.66 -9.22
N THR A 16 -0.90 -2.33 -10.39
CA THR A 16 0.55 -2.32 -10.60
C THR A 16 1.22 -1.30 -9.67
N LYS A 17 0.56 -0.17 -9.43
CA LYS A 17 1.13 0.83 -8.52
C LYS A 17 1.22 0.31 -7.11
N ILE A 18 0.25 -0.49 -6.69
CA ILE A 18 0.30 -1.12 -5.37
C ILE A 18 1.49 -2.08 -5.29
N ILE A 19 1.65 -2.89 -6.33
CA ILE A 19 2.76 -3.85 -6.37
C ILE A 19 4.10 -3.12 -6.31
N ILE A 20 4.23 -2.04 -7.06
CA ILE A 20 5.48 -1.26 -7.05
C ILE A 20 5.74 -0.67 -5.67
N ALA A 21 4.71 -0.11 -5.03
CA ALA A 21 4.87 0.50 -3.72
C ALA A 21 5.30 -0.53 -2.68
N ILE A 22 4.66 -1.71 -2.69
CA ILE A 22 5.02 -2.76 -1.75
C ILE A 22 6.44 -3.26 -2.04
N THR A 23 6.78 -3.39 -3.32
CA THR A 23 8.10 -3.86 -3.72
C THR A 23 9.18 -2.90 -3.21
N LYS A 24 8.95 -1.60 -3.33
CA LYS A 24 9.91 -0.62 -2.83
C LYS A 24 10.09 -0.74 -1.33
N ALA A 25 8.99 -0.90 -0.60
CA ALA A 25 9.07 -1.07 0.84
C ALA A 25 9.81 -2.37 1.17
N ASN A 26 9.54 -3.41 0.41
CA ASN A 26 10.16 -4.72 0.61
C ASN A 26 11.67 -4.65 0.40
N GLU A 27 12.11 -3.86 -0.56
CA GLU A 27 13.55 -3.70 -0.84
C GLU A 27 14.26 -2.89 0.23
N SER A 28 13.51 -2.16 1.03
CA SER A 28 14.10 -1.34 2.09
C SER A 28 14.36 -2.13 3.37
N VAL A 29 13.83 -3.34 3.47
CA VAL A 29 14.04 -4.16 4.68
C VAL A 29 15.10 -5.21 4.42
N GLU A 30 15.58 -5.81 5.50
CA GLU A 30 16.58 -6.86 5.38
C GLU A 30 15.98 -8.11 4.76
N GLU A 31 16.85 -8.89 4.13
CA GLU A 31 16.41 -10.08 3.40
C GLU A 31 15.53 -11.01 4.24
N VAL A 32 15.87 -11.13 5.52
CA VAL A 32 15.12 -12.04 6.40
C VAL A 32 13.70 -11.57 6.63
N ASP A 33 13.45 -10.30 6.44
CA ASP A 33 12.12 -9.72 6.65
C ASP A 33 11.37 -9.50 5.34
N ARG A 34 11.98 -9.85 4.22
CA ARG A 34 11.37 -9.61 2.91
C ARG A 34 10.28 -10.60 2.60
N MET A 35 9.30 -10.11 1.87
CA MET A 35 8.23 -10.94 1.34
C MET A 35 8.63 -11.47 -0.03
N THR A 36 8.02 -12.59 -0.42
CA THR A 36 8.21 -13.11 -1.76
C THR A 36 7.37 -12.31 -2.75
N PRO A 37 7.74 -12.30 -4.03
CA PRO A 37 6.91 -11.63 -5.04
C PRO A 37 5.49 -12.17 -5.09
N VAL A 38 5.32 -13.47 -4.81
CA VAL A 38 3.99 -14.08 -4.80
C VAL A 38 3.14 -13.47 -3.69
N GLN A 39 3.73 -13.27 -2.52
CA GLN A 39 3.01 -12.65 -1.41
C GLN A 39 2.59 -11.22 -1.74
N ILE A 40 3.49 -10.47 -2.38
CA ILE A 40 3.19 -9.10 -2.78
C ILE A 40 2.02 -9.08 -3.76
N GLN A 41 2.05 -9.98 -4.74
CA GLN A 41 0.97 -10.04 -5.71
C GLN A 41 -0.36 -10.42 -5.06
N ARG A 42 -0.33 -11.37 -4.13
CA ARG A 42 -1.55 -11.77 -3.43
C ARG A 42 -2.16 -10.62 -2.65
N ILE A 43 -1.31 -9.82 -2.01
CA ILE A 43 -1.78 -8.66 -1.28
C ILE A 43 -2.46 -7.68 -2.24
N ALA A 44 -1.82 -7.39 -3.35
CA ALA A 44 -2.38 -6.47 -4.33
C ALA A 44 -3.71 -6.96 -4.86
N GLU A 45 -3.81 -8.26 -5.14
CA GLU A 45 -5.06 -8.84 -5.62
C GLU A 45 -6.14 -8.79 -4.55
N SER A 46 -5.77 -9.02 -3.30
CA SER A 46 -6.73 -8.95 -2.20
C SER A 46 -7.28 -7.54 -2.05
N VAL A 47 -6.42 -6.54 -2.18
CA VAL A 47 -6.85 -5.15 -2.10
C VAL A 47 -7.80 -4.85 -3.26
N ASP A 48 -7.46 -5.30 -4.46
CA ASP A 48 -8.32 -5.10 -5.63
C ASP A 48 -9.70 -5.71 -5.40
N LEU A 49 -9.75 -6.94 -4.89
CA LEU A 49 -11.01 -7.60 -4.59
C LEU A 49 -11.83 -6.83 -3.57
N GLN A 50 -11.18 -6.36 -2.50
CA GLN A 50 -11.87 -5.58 -1.49
C GLN A 50 -12.47 -4.31 -2.08
N CYS A 51 -11.71 -3.64 -2.93
CA CYS A 51 -12.18 -2.43 -3.58
C CYS A 51 -13.40 -2.71 -4.46
N GLN A 52 -13.40 -3.86 -5.14
CA GLN A 52 -14.54 -4.22 -5.99
C GLN A 52 -15.79 -4.50 -5.18
N LYS A 53 -15.64 -4.92 -3.93
CA LYS A 53 -16.79 -5.19 -3.06
C LYS A 53 -17.38 -3.93 -2.47
N MET A 54 -16.66 -2.83 -2.54
CA MET A 54 -17.18 -1.57 -2.02
C MET A 54 -18.21 -1.00 -2.98
N ASN A 55 -19.22 -0.36 -2.41
CA ASN A 55 -20.30 0.22 -3.21
C ASN A 55 -19.95 1.62 -3.68
N ARG A 56 -18.72 2.06 -3.47
CA ARG A 56 -18.28 3.40 -3.83
C ARG A 56 -16.80 3.34 -4.19
N ALA A 57 -16.32 4.41 -4.80
CA ALA A 57 -14.90 4.51 -5.11
C ALA A 57 -14.11 4.66 -3.80
N PRO A 58 -13.13 3.81 -3.55
CA PRO A 58 -12.31 3.95 -2.34
C PRO A 58 -11.38 5.13 -2.45
N THR A 59 -11.01 5.69 -1.30
CA THR A 59 -10.01 6.75 -1.29
C THR A 59 -8.62 6.11 -1.29
N VAL A 60 -7.63 6.91 -1.67
CA VAL A 60 -6.24 6.44 -1.63
C VAL A 60 -5.87 6.00 -0.23
N GLU A 61 -6.32 6.74 0.78
CA GLU A 61 -6.01 6.40 2.17
C GLU A 61 -6.62 5.07 2.58
N GLU A 62 -7.84 4.79 2.12
CA GLU A 62 -8.47 3.50 2.41
C GLU A 62 -7.68 2.36 1.79
N ILE A 63 -7.18 2.56 0.57
CA ILE A 63 -6.38 1.55 -0.10
C ILE A 63 -5.08 1.33 0.66
N GLN A 64 -4.44 2.40 1.10
CA GLN A 64 -3.22 2.30 1.87
C GLN A 64 -3.42 1.51 3.16
N ASP A 65 -4.53 1.76 3.84
CA ASP A 65 -4.86 1.02 5.05
C ASP A 65 -5.04 -0.47 4.75
N MET A 66 -5.71 -0.79 3.67
CA MET A 66 -5.91 -2.18 3.28
C MET A 66 -4.58 -2.86 2.99
N VAL A 67 -3.71 -2.21 2.24
CA VAL A 67 -2.40 -2.76 1.91
C VAL A 67 -1.61 -3.02 3.18
N GLU A 68 -1.56 -2.04 4.07
CA GLU A 68 -0.85 -2.21 5.33
C GLU A 68 -1.41 -3.38 6.12
N HIS A 69 -2.72 -3.46 6.21
CA HIS A 69 -3.38 -4.53 6.95
C HIS A 69 -3.00 -5.91 6.39
N TYR A 70 -3.03 -6.05 5.08
CA TYR A 70 -2.68 -7.33 4.46
C TYR A 70 -1.20 -7.66 4.62
N ILE A 71 -0.34 -6.67 4.57
CA ILE A 71 1.09 -6.90 4.81
C ILE A 71 1.30 -7.43 6.22
N MET A 72 0.64 -6.82 7.19
CA MET A 72 0.72 -7.25 8.57
C MET A 72 0.15 -8.66 8.76
N ALA A 73 -0.91 -8.97 8.05
CA ALA A 73 -1.53 -10.28 8.13
C ALA A 73 -0.59 -11.38 7.65
N HIS A 74 0.35 -11.05 6.78
CA HIS A 74 1.38 -11.99 6.35
C HIS A 74 2.55 -12.04 7.31
N GLY A 75 2.53 -11.24 8.36
CA GLY A 75 3.59 -11.22 9.35
C GLY A 75 4.78 -10.37 8.98
N ALA A 76 4.70 -9.63 7.88
CA ALA A 76 5.80 -8.81 7.40
C ALA A 76 5.74 -7.41 8.00
N PHE A 77 5.89 -7.33 9.31
CA PHE A 77 5.72 -6.06 10.03
C PHE A 77 6.72 -5.01 9.61
N GLU A 78 7.95 -5.41 9.32
CA GLU A 78 8.97 -4.45 8.89
C GLU A 78 8.61 -3.87 7.52
N VAL A 79 8.11 -4.72 6.61
CA VAL A 79 7.68 -4.24 5.31
C VAL A 79 6.53 -3.26 5.47
N ALA A 80 5.59 -3.55 6.35
CA ALA A 80 4.47 -2.65 6.60
C ALA A 80 4.95 -1.30 7.12
N LYS A 81 5.89 -1.30 8.04
CA LYS A 81 6.45 -0.06 8.57
C LYS A 81 7.11 0.77 7.48
N HIS A 82 7.89 0.13 6.63
CA HIS A 82 8.57 0.84 5.54
C HIS A 82 7.57 1.32 4.50
N TYR A 83 6.52 0.55 4.27
CA TYR A 83 5.48 0.97 3.34
C TYR A 83 4.82 2.27 3.82
N ILE A 84 4.49 2.33 5.11
CA ILE A 84 3.90 3.54 5.67
C ILE A 84 4.86 4.70 5.59
N CYS A 85 6.13 4.47 5.90
CA CYS A 85 7.14 5.52 5.83
C CYS A 85 7.28 6.07 4.43
N LEU A 86 7.24 5.20 3.41
CA LEU A 86 7.34 5.65 2.03
C LEU A 86 6.16 6.53 1.65
N LEU A 87 4.97 6.19 2.13
CA LEU A 87 3.77 6.94 1.80
C LEU A 87 3.75 8.31 2.48
N TYR A 88 4.24 8.35 3.71
CA TYR A 88 4.21 9.59 4.50
C TYR A 88 5.53 10.32 4.48
N THR A 89 6.46 9.86 3.67
CA THR A 89 7.71 10.57 3.47
C THR A 89 7.43 11.76 2.58
N SER A 90 6.68 12.65 3.05
CA SER A 90 6.57 13.83 2.28
C SER A 90 7.74 14.70 2.67
N PRO A 91 8.05 15.62 1.89
CA PRO A 91 9.12 16.55 2.18
C PRO A 91 8.81 17.42 3.37
N SER A 92 7.76 17.22 4.02
CA SER A 92 7.51 18.00 5.20
C SER A 92 8.44 17.51 6.25
N PRO A 93 9.05 18.29 6.77
CA PRO A 93 10.03 17.92 7.72
C PRO A 93 9.54 17.82 9.14
N ARG A 94 9.27 17.93 9.15
CA ARG A 94 9.13 17.81 10.09
C ARG A 94 9.34 17.72 11.04
N ASP A 95 9.47 17.93 11.19
CA ASP A 95 9.60 17.78 11.83
C ASP A 95 9.62 17.47 12.76
N ARG A 96 9.80 17.30 13.08
CA ARG A 96 9.86 16.86 13.78
C ARG A 96 10.15 16.65 14.44
N GLY A 97 10.29 16.82 14.40
CA GLY A 97 10.78 16.49 14.59
C GLY A 97 10.89 16.27 15.02
#